data_62d6abafc60bafeb304a848f61358590
#
_entry.id   62d6abafc60bafeb304a848f61358590
#
_cell.length_a   1.000
_cell.length_b   1.000
_cell.length_c   1.000
_cell.angle_alpha   90.00
_cell.angle_beta   90.00
_cell.angle_gamma   90.00
#
_symmetry.space_group_name_H-M   'P 1'
#
loop_
_entity.id
_entity.type
_entity.pdbx_description
1 polymer ?
#
loop_
_entity_poly.entity_id
_entity_poly.type
_entity_poly.pdbx_seq_one_letter_code
_entity_poly.pdbx_strand_id
1 'polypeptide(L)'
;MKQTEKIEIEIGQKLNSYVLSLMESDGKLLIAHEKLGYSYFGQLSTVDIGKYQEEAGLKDYDGMRRGDYIKGYISQIRRFHFHDTGRRSPFTADSHIVNDAYRMYEHGENLAAILYRIQREKPMAYRRIIRVIQSVAPYFSDFYFQPTEADMVRLQWQDKYSSMIYGPTDLSDGTIRFIALTVLFMQPWLPRVIIIDEPELGLHPVAIEKLSGLIKMAAQKGTQVIVATQSAELISNFEPEDVLTVNQNEDGTTINRLNSEELAHWLEDYTLGDLWKQNIMKGGQPR
;
A
#
# COMPACT_ATOMS: atom_id res chain seq x y z
N MET A 1 14.65 25.96 16.79
CA MET A 1 14.79 25.02 15.64
C MET A 1 15.33 23.72 16.20
N LYS A 2 14.56 22.64 16.15
CA LYS A 2 15.07 21.34 16.53
C LYS A 2 15.83 20.76 15.36
N GLN A 3 17.06 20.40 15.60
CA GLN A 3 17.88 19.73 14.59
C GLN A 3 18.02 18.29 15.02
N THR A 4 17.36 17.39 14.29
CA THR A 4 17.70 15.99 14.33
C THR A 4 18.99 15.84 13.54
N GLU A 5 20.09 15.57 14.22
CA GLU A 5 21.40 15.45 13.56
C GLU A 5 21.44 14.23 12.61
N LYS A 6 20.63 13.21 12.89
CA LYS A 6 20.65 11.93 12.16
C LYS A 6 19.28 11.26 12.16
N ILE A 7 18.87 10.78 11.00
CA ILE A 7 17.71 9.89 10.84
C ILE A 7 18.22 8.47 10.59
N GLU A 8 17.78 7.52 11.36
CA GLU A 8 18.15 6.12 11.19
C GLU A 8 16.94 5.29 10.75
N ILE A 9 17.08 4.57 9.66
CA ILE A 9 16.04 3.71 9.08
C ILE A 9 16.59 2.29 9.03
N GLU A 10 15.92 1.37 9.71
CA GLU A 10 16.24 -0.05 9.63
C GLU A 10 15.11 -0.81 8.94
N ILE A 11 15.46 -1.56 7.91
CA ILE A 11 14.57 -2.48 7.20
C ILE A 11 15.06 -3.89 7.46
N GLY A 12 14.29 -4.65 8.25
CA GLY A 12 14.69 -6.00 8.65
C GLY A 12 13.72 -7.07 8.18
N GLN A 13 14.26 -8.24 7.83
CA GLN A 13 13.46 -9.44 7.63
C GLN A 13 14.21 -10.66 8.21
N LYS A 14 13.66 -11.24 9.28
CA LYS A 14 14.23 -12.39 9.98
C LYS A 14 15.69 -12.13 10.43
N LEU A 15 16.63 -12.72 9.70
CA LEU A 15 18.06 -12.66 10.02
C LEU A 15 18.83 -11.59 9.24
N ASN A 16 18.17 -10.88 8.34
CA ASN A 16 18.80 -9.85 7.50
C ASN A 16 18.24 -8.49 7.83
N SER A 17 19.11 -7.49 7.87
CA SER A 17 18.72 -6.09 8.00
C SER A 17 19.49 -5.19 7.05
N TYR A 18 18.89 -4.09 6.71
CA TYR A 18 19.49 -2.99 5.98
C TYR A 18 19.29 -1.73 6.79
N VAL A 19 20.39 -1.09 7.17
CA VAL A 19 20.39 0.11 8.00
C VAL A 19 20.91 1.28 7.17
N LEU A 20 20.10 2.32 7.10
CA LEU A 20 20.40 3.56 6.41
C LEU A 20 20.39 4.69 7.44
N SER A 21 21.52 5.41 7.56
CA SER A 21 21.62 6.58 8.40
C SER A 21 21.73 7.82 7.51
N LEU A 22 20.80 8.73 7.64
CA LEU A 22 20.73 9.97 6.88
C LEU A 22 21.12 11.15 7.76
N MET A 23 21.79 12.12 7.18
CA MET A 23 22.14 13.39 7.82
C MET A 23 21.93 14.55 6.84
N GLU A 24 21.65 15.71 7.37
CA GLU A 24 21.61 16.94 6.58
C GLU A 24 23.02 17.53 6.49
N SER A 25 23.43 17.90 5.29
CA SER A 25 24.66 18.66 5.03
C SER A 25 24.44 19.61 3.87
N ASP A 26 24.71 20.89 4.10
CA ASP A 26 24.57 21.98 3.10
C ASP A 26 23.19 22.03 2.41
N GLY A 27 22.13 21.80 3.19
CA GLY A 27 20.76 21.81 2.67
C GLY A 27 20.36 20.55 1.88
N LYS A 28 21.22 19.52 1.85
CA LYS A 28 20.97 18.23 1.21
C LYS A 28 20.90 17.12 2.24
N LEU A 29 20.13 16.09 1.94
CA LEU A 29 20.09 14.87 2.70
C LEU A 29 21.13 13.90 2.15
N LEU A 30 22.11 13.53 2.96
CA LEU A 30 23.18 12.59 2.63
C LEU A 30 23.03 11.27 3.41
N ILE A 31 23.46 10.19 2.81
CA ILE A 31 23.64 8.91 3.47
C ILE A 31 24.93 8.93 4.28
N ALA A 32 24.84 9.14 5.59
CA ALA A 32 26.00 9.17 6.47
C ALA A 32 26.62 7.78 6.62
N HIS A 33 25.80 6.75 6.74
CA HIS A 33 26.19 5.34 6.81
C HIS A 33 25.16 4.45 6.15
N GLU A 34 25.63 3.41 5.50
CA GLU A 34 24.81 2.38 4.88
C GLU A 34 25.38 1.01 5.22
N LYS A 35 24.56 0.13 5.82
CA LYS A 35 25.01 -1.15 6.34
C LYS A 35 24.06 -2.29 5.98
N LEU A 36 24.63 -3.44 5.66
CA LEU A 36 23.93 -4.71 5.63
C LEU A 36 24.21 -5.47 6.92
N GLY A 37 23.16 -5.86 7.64
CA GLY A 37 23.21 -6.68 8.83
C GLY A 37 22.78 -8.12 8.55
N TYR A 38 23.38 -9.06 9.26
CA TYR A 38 23.00 -10.46 9.24
C TYR A 38 23.19 -11.07 10.63
N SER A 39 22.12 -11.66 11.16
CA SER A 39 22.17 -12.38 12.42
C SER A 39 22.27 -13.89 12.17
N TYR A 40 23.27 -14.54 12.72
CA TYR A 40 23.47 -15.98 12.65
C TYR A 40 23.81 -16.51 14.05
N PHE A 41 23.01 -17.46 14.54
CA PHE A 41 23.10 -17.96 15.92
C PHE A 41 23.19 -16.86 17.00
N GLY A 42 22.42 -15.77 16.82
CA GLY A 42 22.41 -14.65 17.76
C GLY A 42 23.60 -13.69 17.66
N GLN A 43 24.55 -13.93 16.77
CA GLN A 43 25.63 -12.99 16.46
C GLN A 43 25.26 -12.12 15.28
N LEU A 44 25.28 -10.80 15.47
CA LEU A 44 25.07 -9.80 14.43
C LEU A 44 26.40 -9.54 13.70
N SER A 45 26.44 -9.82 12.42
CA SER A 45 27.52 -9.43 11.52
C SER A 45 27.05 -8.30 10.62
N THR A 46 27.80 -7.20 10.54
CA THR A 46 27.47 -6.05 9.69
C THR A 46 28.56 -5.78 8.66
N VAL A 47 28.17 -5.32 7.49
CA VAL A 47 29.05 -4.87 6.41
C VAL A 47 28.67 -3.46 6.03
N ASP A 48 29.63 -2.54 6.10
CA ASP A 48 29.45 -1.18 5.58
C ASP A 48 29.53 -1.22 4.05
N ILE A 49 28.53 -0.62 3.38
CA ILE A 49 28.43 -0.59 1.92
C ILE A 49 28.42 0.82 1.34
N GLY A 50 28.34 1.85 2.20
CA GLY A 50 28.40 3.24 1.77
C GLY A 50 28.56 4.22 2.94
N LYS A 51 29.24 5.33 2.68
CA LYS A 51 29.41 6.44 3.64
C LYS A 51 29.49 7.77 2.90
N TYR A 52 28.81 8.79 3.44
CA TYR A 52 28.83 10.17 2.96
C TYR A 52 28.54 10.30 1.45
N GLN A 53 27.42 9.74 1.00
CA GLN A 53 27.01 9.69 -0.41
C GLN A 53 25.57 10.14 -0.58
N GLU A 54 25.24 10.62 -1.79
CA GLU A 54 23.87 11.08 -2.13
C GLU A 54 22.95 9.89 -2.52
N GLU A 55 23.50 8.82 -3.09
CA GLU A 55 22.78 7.64 -3.58
C GLU A 55 23.13 6.39 -2.76
N ALA A 56 22.18 5.46 -2.66
CA ALA A 56 22.37 4.22 -1.94
C ALA A 56 23.33 3.28 -2.66
N GLY A 57 24.42 2.90 -2.00
CA GLY A 57 25.43 1.95 -2.49
C GLY A 57 24.89 0.53 -2.65
N LEU A 58 23.77 0.19 -1.98
CA LEU A 58 23.10 -1.08 -2.15
C LEU A 58 22.76 -1.38 -3.62
N LYS A 59 22.46 -0.37 -4.41
CA LYS A 59 22.13 -0.50 -5.85
C LYS A 59 23.25 -1.20 -6.61
N ASP A 60 24.48 -0.78 -6.37
CA ASP A 60 25.70 -1.23 -7.07
C ASP A 60 26.51 -2.28 -6.30
N TYR A 61 26.03 -2.64 -5.09
CA TYR A 61 26.73 -3.61 -4.25
C TYR A 61 26.67 -5.01 -4.85
N ASP A 62 27.81 -5.53 -5.28
CA ASP A 62 28.00 -6.86 -5.91
C ASP A 62 28.58 -7.90 -4.92
N GLY A 63 28.39 -7.67 -3.64
CA GLY A 63 28.93 -8.49 -2.57
C GLY A 63 27.99 -9.56 -2.05
N MET A 64 27.95 -10.73 -2.69
CA MET A 64 27.35 -11.97 -2.20
C MET A 64 25.79 -12.00 -2.20
N ARG A 65 25.23 -13.22 -2.13
CA ARG A 65 23.80 -13.57 -2.01
C ARG A 65 22.98 -12.73 -1.01
N ARG A 66 23.64 -12.08 -0.03
CA ARG A 66 22.99 -11.23 0.99
C ARG A 66 22.51 -9.90 0.43
N GLY A 67 23.32 -9.24 -0.40
CA GLY A 67 22.92 -8.00 -1.09
C GLY A 67 21.73 -8.25 -2.01
N ASP A 68 21.76 -9.34 -2.77
CA ASP A 68 20.66 -9.72 -3.67
C ASP A 68 19.38 -10.04 -2.90
N TYR A 69 19.49 -10.69 -1.73
CA TYR A 69 18.34 -10.97 -0.89
C TYR A 69 17.65 -9.66 -0.40
N ILE A 70 18.46 -8.72 0.12
CA ILE A 70 17.95 -7.42 0.59
C ILE A 70 17.43 -6.59 -0.58
N LYS A 71 18.14 -6.53 -1.72
CA LYS A 71 17.62 -5.88 -2.95
C LYS A 71 16.27 -6.47 -3.36
N GLY A 72 16.19 -7.80 -3.40
CA GLY A 72 14.95 -8.51 -3.72
C GLY A 72 13.82 -8.24 -2.73
N TYR A 73 14.13 -8.07 -1.45
CA TYR A 73 13.14 -7.72 -0.43
C TYR A 73 12.66 -6.26 -0.59
N ILE A 74 13.59 -5.31 -0.67
CA ILE A 74 13.27 -3.88 -0.83
C ILE A 74 12.50 -3.65 -2.14
N SER A 75 12.85 -4.37 -3.22
CA SER A 75 12.13 -4.27 -4.49
C SER A 75 10.67 -4.71 -4.42
N GLN A 76 10.27 -5.40 -3.36
CA GLN A 76 8.90 -5.81 -3.10
C GLN A 76 8.17 -4.89 -2.10
N ILE A 77 8.80 -3.81 -1.64
CA ILE A 77 8.14 -2.71 -0.94
C ILE A 77 7.51 -1.83 -2.01
N ARG A 78 6.19 -1.72 -2.00
CA ARG A 78 5.44 -1.00 -3.03
C ARG A 78 4.57 0.06 -2.40
N ARG A 79 4.67 1.28 -2.92
CA ARG A 79 3.75 2.37 -2.62
C ARG A 79 2.68 2.44 -3.71
N PHE A 80 1.44 2.69 -3.30
CA PHE A 80 0.32 2.88 -4.22
C PHE A 80 -0.43 4.16 -3.89
N HIS A 81 -0.93 4.82 -4.93
CA HIS A 81 -1.58 6.12 -4.82
C HIS A 81 -2.66 6.24 -5.92
N PHE A 82 -3.91 5.97 -5.56
CA PHE A 82 -5.05 5.93 -6.49
C PHE A 82 -5.96 7.15 -6.37
N HIS A 83 -5.41 8.36 -6.20
CA HIS A 83 -6.20 9.56 -5.97
C HIS A 83 -6.70 10.22 -7.25
N ASP A 84 -5.96 10.12 -8.35
CA ASP A 84 -6.40 10.68 -9.63
C ASP A 84 -7.36 9.73 -10.34
N THR A 85 -8.62 10.12 -10.38
CA THR A 85 -9.73 9.40 -11.02
C THR A 85 -10.36 10.19 -12.17
N GLY A 86 -9.82 11.37 -12.50
CA GLY A 86 -10.33 12.26 -13.52
C GLY A 86 -10.23 11.71 -14.95
N ARG A 87 -10.66 12.50 -15.91
CA ARG A 87 -10.70 12.11 -17.34
C ARG A 87 -9.35 11.72 -17.95
N ARG A 88 -8.24 12.17 -17.35
CA ARG A 88 -6.86 11.83 -17.75
C ARG A 88 -6.17 10.99 -16.69
N SER A 89 -6.95 10.33 -15.85
CA SER A 89 -6.38 9.50 -14.78
C SER A 89 -5.55 8.35 -15.33
N PRO A 90 -4.64 7.81 -14.53
CA PRO A 90 -3.85 6.62 -14.88
C PRO A 90 -4.70 5.44 -15.34
N PHE A 91 -5.93 5.29 -14.82
CA PHE A 91 -6.85 4.21 -15.18
C PHE A 91 -7.35 4.26 -16.64
N THR A 92 -7.18 5.40 -17.34
CA THR A 92 -7.55 5.54 -18.75
C THR A 92 -6.43 5.13 -19.72
N ALA A 93 -5.25 4.79 -19.19
CA ALA A 93 -4.10 4.42 -19.98
C ALA A 93 -4.28 3.04 -20.68
N ASP A 94 -3.74 2.93 -21.87
CA ASP A 94 -3.57 1.66 -22.53
C ASP A 94 -2.40 0.90 -21.89
N SER A 95 -2.55 -0.41 -21.72
CA SER A 95 -1.53 -1.25 -21.10
C SER A 95 -1.19 -2.42 -22.01
N HIS A 96 0.08 -2.79 -22.08
CA HIS A 96 0.53 -3.93 -22.86
C HIS A 96 0.27 -5.24 -22.10
N ILE A 97 -0.46 -6.19 -22.71
CA ILE A 97 -0.92 -7.43 -22.02
C ILE A 97 0.21 -8.36 -21.57
N VAL A 98 1.40 -8.23 -22.14
CA VAL A 98 2.59 -9.03 -21.75
C VAL A 98 3.48 -8.21 -20.82
N ASN A 99 3.89 -7.02 -21.23
CA ASN A 99 4.91 -6.25 -20.51
C ASN A 99 4.39 -5.64 -19.21
N ASP A 100 3.13 -5.20 -19.17
CA ASP A 100 2.56 -4.47 -18.05
C ASP A 100 1.73 -5.36 -17.09
N ALA A 101 1.62 -6.65 -17.36
CA ALA A 101 0.76 -7.54 -16.58
C ALA A 101 1.43 -8.20 -15.36
N TYR A 102 2.73 -7.97 -15.12
CA TYR A 102 3.47 -8.70 -14.08
C TYR A 102 3.29 -8.15 -12.66
N ARG A 103 3.10 -6.85 -12.53
CA ARG A 103 2.94 -6.17 -11.24
C ARG A 103 2.11 -4.91 -11.43
N MET A 104 1.24 -4.59 -10.47
CA MET A 104 0.50 -3.34 -10.48
C MET A 104 1.45 -2.14 -10.32
N TYR A 105 1.24 -1.09 -11.12
CA TYR A 105 1.98 0.16 -11.05
C TYR A 105 1.41 1.06 -9.95
N GLU A 106 2.19 2.06 -9.55
CA GLU A 106 1.93 2.90 -8.38
C GLU A 106 0.56 3.61 -8.44
N HIS A 107 0.18 4.09 -9.61
CA HIS A 107 -1.08 4.82 -9.81
C HIS A 107 -2.17 4.00 -10.52
N GLY A 108 -1.92 2.70 -10.76
CA GLY A 108 -2.88 1.80 -11.39
C GLY A 108 -2.96 1.90 -12.91
N GLU A 109 -1.96 2.48 -13.59
CA GLU A 109 -1.90 2.69 -15.04
C GLU A 109 -2.12 1.40 -15.83
N ASN A 110 -1.67 0.29 -15.26
CA ASN A 110 -1.75 -1.04 -15.89
C ASN A 110 -2.86 -1.93 -15.33
N LEU A 111 -3.88 -1.34 -14.70
CA LEU A 111 -4.99 -2.09 -14.09
C LEU A 111 -5.66 -3.03 -15.10
N ALA A 112 -5.83 -2.59 -16.35
CA ALA A 112 -6.42 -3.39 -17.43
C ALA A 112 -5.58 -4.64 -17.73
N ALA A 113 -4.27 -4.51 -17.88
CA ALA A 113 -3.37 -5.65 -18.17
C ALA A 113 -3.32 -6.66 -17.01
N ILE A 114 -3.29 -6.16 -15.75
CA ILE A 114 -3.35 -7.02 -14.55
C ILE A 114 -4.65 -7.82 -14.50
N LEU A 115 -5.80 -7.17 -14.70
CA LEU A 115 -7.11 -7.83 -14.71
C LEU A 115 -7.23 -8.84 -15.84
N TYR A 116 -6.77 -8.47 -17.03
CA TYR A 116 -6.75 -9.37 -18.20
C TYR A 116 -5.94 -10.65 -17.93
N ARG A 117 -4.75 -10.50 -17.34
CA ARG A 117 -3.92 -11.63 -16.93
C ARG A 117 -4.59 -12.49 -15.87
N ILE A 118 -5.18 -11.87 -14.82
CA ILE A 118 -5.88 -12.60 -13.75
C ILE A 118 -7.06 -13.37 -14.33
N GLN A 119 -7.82 -12.79 -15.26
CA GLN A 119 -8.94 -13.45 -15.93
C GLN A 119 -8.50 -14.73 -16.64
N ARG A 120 -7.37 -14.69 -17.35
CA ARG A 120 -6.86 -15.82 -18.14
C ARG A 120 -6.15 -16.88 -17.31
N GLU A 121 -5.26 -16.46 -16.41
CA GLU A 121 -4.40 -17.39 -15.67
C GLU A 121 -5.02 -17.87 -14.36
N LYS A 122 -5.91 -17.09 -13.76
CA LYS A 122 -6.50 -17.34 -12.43
C LYS A 122 -8.00 -17.05 -12.40
N PRO A 123 -8.82 -17.74 -13.22
CA PRO A 123 -10.24 -17.41 -13.38
C PRO A 123 -11.05 -17.48 -12.09
N MET A 124 -10.65 -18.30 -11.12
CA MET A 124 -11.31 -18.33 -9.82
C MET A 124 -11.03 -17.07 -8.98
N ALA A 125 -9.79 -16.54 -9.03
CA ALA A 125 -9.45 -15.27 -8.37
C ALA A 125 -10.18 -14.11 -9.04
N TYR A 126 -10.21 -14.09 -10.38
CA TYR A 126 -10.97 -13.10 -11.14
C TYR A 126 -12.44 -13.05 -10.72
N ARG A 127 -13.13 -14.19 -10.69
CA ARG A 127 -14.54 -14.26 -10.26
C ARG A 127 -14.76 -13.75 -8.82
N ARG A 128 -13.80 -13.95 -7.92
CA ARG A 128 -13.89 -13.42 -6.55
C ARG A 128 -13.76 -11.89 -6.57
N ILE A 129 -12.84 -11.34 -7.35
CA ILE A 129 -12.68 -9.89 -7.54
C ILE A 129 -13.99 -9.29 -8.05
N ILE A 130 -14.58 -9.85 -9.12
CA ILE A 130 -15.87 -9.38 -9.67
C ILE A 130 -16.98 -9.38 -8.60
N ARG A 131 -17.10 -10.44 -7.81
CA ARG A 131 -18.11 -10.50 -6.74
C ARG A 131 -17.94 -9.43 -5.67
N VAL A 132 -16.68 -9.11 -5.31
CA VAL A 132 -16.40 -8.05 -4.34
C VAL A 132 -16.77 -6.69 -4.93
N ILE A 133 -16.42 -6.43 -6.19
CA ILE A 133 -16.82 -5.20 -6.89
C ILE A 133 -18.34 -5.09 -6.93
N GLN A 134 -19.04 -6.14 -7.32
CA GLN A 134 -20.52 -6.17 -7.41
C GLN A 134 -21.19 -5.96 -6.05
N SER A 135 -20.53 -6.27 -4.93
CA SER A 135 -21.08 -6.03 -3.59
C SER A 135 -21.13 -4.55 -3.22
N VAL A 136 -20.36 -3.70 -3.91
CA VAL A 136 -20.34 -2.24 -3.72
C VAL A 136 -20.99 -1.52 -4.90
N ALA A 137 -20.81 -2.03 -6.11
CA ALA A 137 -21.40 -1.51 -7.35
C ALA A 137 -22.33 -2.56 -7.99
N PRO A 138 -23.59 -2.71 -7.53
CA PRO A 138 -24.50 -3.79 -7.97
C PRO A 138 -24.83 -3.76 -9.46
N TYR A 139 -24.73 -2.59 -10.11
CA TYR A 139 -24.93 -2.40 -11.56
C TYR A 139 -23.75 -2.94 -12.39
N PHE A 140 -22.55 -3.07 -11.82
CA PHE A 140 -21.38 -3.59 -12.51
C PHE A 140 -21.60 -5.08 -12.86
N SER A 141 -21.41 -5.44 -14.15
CA SER A 141 -21.54 -6.82 -14.62
C SER A 141 -20.18 -7.52 -14.67
N ASP A 142 -19.29 -7.05 -15.53
CA ASP A 142 -17.97 -7.63 -15.75
C ASP A 142 -17.05 -6.62 -16.45
N PHE A 143 -15.76 -6.92 -16.50
CA PHE A 143 -14.84 -6.20 -17.40
C PHE A 143 -14.95 -6.74 -18.81
N TYR A 144 -14.72 -5.85 -19.77
CA TYR A 144 -14.65 -6.19 -21.18
C TYR A 144 -13.23 -5.94 -21.70
N PHE A 145 -12.59 -6.96 -22.21
CA PHE A 145 -11.23 -6.86 -22.74
C PHE A 145 -11.19 -7.27 -24.20
N GLN A 146 -10.77 -6.34 -25.05
CA GLN A 146 -10.51 -6.58 -26.47
C GLN A 146 -9.09 -6.08 -26.78
N PRO A 147 -8.07 -6.97 -26.71
CA PRO A 147 -6.72 -6.60 -27.08
C PRO A 147 -6.65 -6.14 -28.54
N THR A 148 -5.84 -5.12 -28.78
CA THR A 148 -5.53 -4.65 -30.15
C THR A 148 -4.49 -5.54 -30.82
N GLU A 149 -4.24 -5.33 -32.12
CA GLU A 149 -3.18 -6.02 -32.88
C GLU A 149 -1.77 -5.76 -32.28
N ALA A 150 -1.58 -4.65 -31.55
CA ALA A 150 -0.34 -4.31 -30.84
C ALA A 150 -0.30 -4.85 -29.42
N ASP A 151 -1.14 -5.82 -29.05
CA ASP A 151 -1.23 -6.38 -27.71
C ASP A 151 -1.52 -5.35 -26.60
N MET A 152 -2.24 -4.28 -26.93
CA MET A 152 -2.69 -3.26 -25.97
C MET A 152 -4.11 -3.56 -25.50
N VAL A 153 -4.39 -3.29 -24.23
CA VAL A 153 -5.71 -3.44 -23.61
C VAL A 153 -6.06 -2.18 -22.81
N ARG A 154 -7.35 -1.84 -22.83
CA ARG A 154 -7.95 -0.74 -22.05
C ARG A 154 -8.84 -1.29 -20.97
N LEU A 155 -9.00 -0.51 -19.90
CA LEU A 155 -10.01 -0.78 -18.90
C LEU A 155 -11.38 -0.41 -19.47
N GLN A 156 -12.21 -1.42 -19.71
CA GLN A 156 -13.59 -1.30 -20.14
C GLN A 156 -14.45 -2.22 -19.29
N TRP A 157 -15.72 -1.86 -19.14
CA TRP A 157 -16.65 -2.61 -18.30
C TRP A 157 -18.06 -2.62 -18.91
N GLN A 158 -18.89 -3.56 -18.44
CA GLN A 158 -20.26 -3.74 -18.83
C GLN A 158 -21.21 -3.52 -17.65
N ASP A 159 -22.29 -2.84 -17.89
CA ASP A 159 -23.40 -2.68 -16.96
C ASP A 159 -24.36 -3.88 -17.08
N LYS A 160 -24.99 -4.29 -15.98
CA LYS A 160 -25.98 -5.40 -15.99
C LYS A 160 -27.26 -5.08 -16.79
N TYR A 161 -27.57 -3.80 -16.89
CA TYR A 161 -28.83 -3.32 -17.46
C TYR A 161 -28.66 -2.67 -18.81
N SER A 162 -27.44 -2.69 -19.37
CA SER A 162 -27.10 -2.10 -20.66
C SER A 162 -26.22 -3.03 -21.49
N SER A 163 -26.43 -3.05 -22.81
CA SER A 163 -25.55 -3.74 -23.75
C SER A 163 -24.33 -2.90 -24.18
N MET A 164 -24.23 -1.67 -23.69
CA MET A 164 -23.11 -0.78 -24.00
C MET A 164 -21.87 -1.16 -23.23
N ILE A 165 -20.71 -0.88 -23.83
CA ILE A 165 -19.40 -1.01 -23.19
C ILE A 165 -18.97 0.39 -22.75
N TYR A 166 -18.60 0.52 -21.51
CA TYR A 166 -18.23 1.76 -20.85
C TYR A 166 -16.73 1.81 -20.58
N GLY A 167 -16.18 3.02 -20.47
CA GLY A 167 -14.81 3.27 -20.06
C GLY A 167 -14.67 3.50 -18.53
N PRO A 168 -13.46 3.69 -18.03
CA PRO A 168 -13.26 3.97 -16.59
C PRO A 168 -13.85 5.30 -16.15
N THR A 169 -13.94 6.28 -17.04
CA THR A 169 -14.52 7.61 -16.78
C THR A 169 -16.03 7.62 -16.61
N ASP A 170 -16.71 6.52 -16.91
CA ASP A 170 -18.14 6.35 -16.73
C ASP A 170 -18.49 5.78 -15.34
N LEU A 171 -17.46 5.40 -14.56
CA LEU A 171 -17.58 5.04 -13.16
C LEU A 171 -17.45 6.27 -12.26
N SER A 172 -18.08 6.24 -11.09
CA SER A 172 -17.80 7.25 -10.08
C SER A 172 -16.35 7.12 -9.55
N ASP A 173 -15.79 8.23 -9.06
CA ASP A 173 -14.44 8.26 -8.49
C ASP A 173 -14.25 7.22 -7.39
N GLY A 174 -15.21 7.07 -6.49
CA GLY A 174 -15.20 6.05 -5.46
C GLY A 174 -15.25 4.64 -6.02
N THR A 175 -16.02 4.40 -7.08
CA THR A 175 -16.14 3.06 -7.68
C THR A 175 -14.84 2.63 -8.36
N ILE A 176 -14.23 3.48 -9.18
CA ILE A 176 -12.99 3.12 -9.87
C ILE A 176 -11.84 2.92 -8.87
N ARG A 177 -11.77 3.74 -7.82
CA ARG A 177 -10.80 3.58 -6.73
C ARG A 177 -11.03 2.27 -5.97
N PHE A 178 -12.27 1.95 -5.62
CA PHE A 178 -12.60 0.68 -4.97
C PHE A 178 -12.23 -0.54 -5.84
N ILE A 179 -12.43 -0.46 -7.16
CA ILE A 179 -11.99 -1.48 -8.12
C ILE A 179 -10.48 -1.66 -8.05
N ALA A 180 -9.70 -0.57 -8.13
CA ALA A 180 -8.23 -0.63 -8.09
C ALA A 180 -7.73 -1.24 -6.77
N LEU A 181 -8.30 -0.83 -5.62
CA LEU A 181 -7.99 -1.37 -4.30
C LEU A 181 -8.36 -2.86 -4.20
N THR A 182 -9.53 -3.24 -4.72
CA THR A 182 -9.95 -4.65 -4.74
C THR A 182 -8.96 -5.50 -5.53
N VAL A 183 -8.53 -5.04 -6.71
CA VAL A 183 -7.54 -5.74 -7.52
C VAL A 183 -6.19 -5.78 -6.81
N LEU A 184 -5.74 -4.67 -6.22
CA LEU A 184 -4.49 -4.59 -5.47
C LEU A 184 -4.43 -5.65 -4.36
N PHE A 185 -5.45 -5.75 -3.51
CA PHE A 185 -5.44 -6.65 -2.36
C PHE A 185 -5.84 -8.10 -2.67
N MET A 186 -6.54 -8.34 -3.79
CA MET A 186 -6.99 -9.68 -4.19
C MET A 186 -6.16 -10.34 -5.29
N GLN A 187 -5.23 -9.62 -5.93
CA GLN A 187 -4.38 -10.20 -6.97
C GLN A 187 -3.59 -11.42 -6.44
N PRO A 188 -3.33 -12.43 -7.27
CA PRO A 188 -2.61 -13.64 -6.85
C PRO A 188 -1.14 -13.41 -6.49
N TRP A 189 -0.56 -12.29 -6.96
CA TRP A 189 0.87 -11.96 -6.82
C TRP A 189 1.06 -10.70 -5.96
N LEU A 190 0.70 -10.82 -4.68
CA LEU A 190 0.83 -9.72 -3.74
C LEU A 190 2.31 -9.38 -3.49
N PRO A 191 2.67 -8.09 -3.43
CA PRO A 191 3.97 -7.68 -2.95
C PRO A 191 4.14 -8.00 -1.46
N ARG A 192 5.37 -8.03 -0.97
CA ARG A 192 5.64 -8.29 0.45
C ARG A 192 5.21 -7.16 1.35
N VAL A 193 5.35 -5.93 0.88
CA VAL A 193 4.94 -4.73 1.61
C VAL A 193 4.12 -3.84 0.68
N ILE A 194 2.94 -3.45 1.14
CA ILE A 194 2.07 -2.46 0.50
C ILE A 194 2.04 -1.23 1.41
N ILE A 195 2.36 -0.07 0.85
CA ILE A 195 2.20 1.23 1.49
C ILE A 195 1.16 2.01 0.70
N ILE A 196 0.15 2.52 1.36
CA ILE A 196 -0.92 3.27 0.71
C ILE A 196 -1.40 4.41 1.61
N ASP A 197 -1.66 5.55 1.01
CA ASP A 197 -2.10 6.77 1.68
C ASP A 197 -3.58 7.02 1.38
N GLU A 198 -4.35 7.30 2.43
CA GLU A 198 -5.79 7.60 2.39
C GLU A 198 -6.59 6.75 1.37
N PRO A 199 -6.51 5.40 1.43
CA PRO A 199 -7.17 4.55 0.43
C PRO A 199 -8.69 4.65 0.45
N GLU A 200 -9.26 5.08 1.57
CA GLU A 200 -10.70 5.24 1.77
C GLU A 200 -11.28 6.53 1.18
N LEU A 201 -10.45 7.47 0.74
CA LEU A 201 -10.89 8.79 0.27
C LEU A 201 -11.92 8.67 -0.86
N GLY A 202 -13.12 9.25 -0.64
CA GLY A 202 -14.22 9.22 -1.62
C GLY A 202 -14.98 7.89 -1.69
N LEU A 203 -14.66 6.92 -0.84
CA LEU A 203 -15.42 5.68 -0.75
C LEU A 203 -16.69 5.85 0.11
N HIS A 204 -17.75 5.14 -0.28
CA HIS A 204 -18.92 4.98 0.55
C HIS A 204 -18.61 4.12 1.79
N PRO A 205 -19.25 4.32 2.97
CA PRO A 205 -18.99 3.54 4.19
C PRO A 205 -18.98 2.02 3.99
N VAL A 206 -19.90 1.48 3.22
CA VAL A 206 -19.92 0.03 2.86
C VAL A 206 -18.64 -0.39 2.14
N ALA A 207 -18.09 0.47 1.28
CA ALA A 207 -16.84 0.18 0.57
C ALA A 207 -15.62 0.26 1.52
N ILE A 208 -15.65 1.15 2.52
CA ILE A 208 -14.60 1.25 3.56
C ILE A 208 -14.57 -0.03 4.42
N GLU A 209 -15.74 -0.54 4.83
CA GLU A 209 -15.83 -1.82 5.54
C GLU A 209 -15.25 -2.99 4.70
N LYS A 210 -15.59 -3.06 3.41
CA LYS A 210 -15.02 -4.07 2.50
C LYS A 210 -13.51 -3.90 2.34
N LEU A 211 -13.04 -2.67 2.23
CA LEU A 211 -11.61 -2.36 2.13
C LEU A 211 -10.85 -2.86 3.36
N SER A 212 -11.35 -2.63 4.57
CA SER A 212 -10.71 -3.14 5.79
C SER A 212 -10.59 -4.66 5.79
N GLY A 213 -11.63 -5.37 5.34
CA GLY A 213 -11.60 -6.82 5.16
C GLY A 213 -10.56 -7.28 4.13
N LEU A 214 -10.39 -6.54 3.02
CA LEU A 214 -9.37 -6.82 2.00
C LEU A 214 -7.95 -6.62 2.54
N ILE A 215 -7.73 -5.57 3.33
CA ILE A 215 -6.45 -5.30 4.00
C ILE A 215 -6.09 -6.45 4.96
N LYS A 216 -7.02 -6.83 5.84
CA LYS A 216 -6.84 -7.96 6.77
C LYS A 216 -6.55 -9.27 6.04
N MET A 217 -7.25 -9.53 4.95
CA MET A 217 -7.03 -10.72 4.11
C MET A 217 -5.62 -10.73 3.49
N ALA A 218 -5.13 -9.60 3.00
CA ALA A 218 -3.77 -9.50 2.46
C ALA A 218 -2.71 -9.71 3.55
N ALA A 219 -2.92 -9.16 4.75
CA ALA A 219 -2.07 -9.37 5.91
C ALA A 219 -2.00 -10.84 6.33
N GLN A 220 -3.15 -11.54 6.37
CA GLN A 220 -3.21 -12.98 6.65
C GLN A 220 -2.46 -13.84 5.62
N LYS A 221 -2.30 -13.36 4.38
CA LYS A 221 -1.48 -14.01 3.35
C LYS A 221 0.02 -13.70 3.47
N GLY A 222 0.43 -12.93 4.47
CA GLY A 222 1.82 -12.60 4.75
C GLY A 222 2.33 -11.33 4.07
N THR A 223 1.45 -10.50 3.52
CA THR A 223 1.79 -9.15 3.04
C THR A 223 1.72 -8.18 4.22
N GLN A 224 2.78 -7.42 4.47
CA GLN A 224 2.69 -6.29 5.39
C GLN A 224 1.97 -5.14 4.71
N VAL A 225 0.88 -4.66 5.30
CA VAL A 225 0.13 -3.52 4.78
C VAL A 225 0.30 -2.34 5.73
N ILE A 226 0.79 -1.21 5.22
CA ILE A 226 0.95 0.05 5.95
C ILE A 226 0.00 1.05 5.30
N VAL A 227 -0.97 1.51 6.07
CA VAL A 227 -1.97 2.49 5.64
C VAL A 227 -1.79 3.76 6.44
N ALA A 228 -1.61 4.89 5.76
CA ALA A 228 -1.77 6.19 6.38
C ALA A 228 -3.23 6.65 6.18
N THR A 229 -3.89 7.04 7.26
CA THR A 229 -5.31 7.45 7.22
C THR A 229 -5.66 8.41 8.34
N GLN A 230 -6.63 9.27 8.10
CA GLN A 230 -7.31 10.07 9.10
C GLN A 230 -8.78 9.65 9.28
N SER A 231 -9.22 8.58 8.61
CA SER A 231 -10.60 8.13 8.62
C SER A 231 -10.95 7.36 9.89
N ALA A 232 -11.79 7.94 10.71
CA ALA A 232 -12.38 7.26 11.85
C ALA A 232 -13.15 5.99 11.45
N GLU A 233 -13.81 6.01 10.28
CA GLU A 233 -14.57 4.86 9.77
C GLU A 233 -13.65 3.70 9.41
N LEU A 234 -12.50 3.98 8.77
CA LEU A 234 -11.54 2.93 8.45
C LEU A 234 -10.91 2.38 9.72
N ILE A 235 -10.46 3.24 10.64
CA ILE A 235 -9.82 2.86 11.90
C ILE A 235 -10.75 1.99 12.76
N SER A 236 -12.06 2.28 12.79
CA SER A 236 -13.05 1.50 13.56
C SER A 236 -13.12 0.02 13.19
N ASN A 237 -12.57 -0.36 12.05
CA ASN A 237 -12.56 -1.76 11.59
C ASN A 237 -11.30 -2.52 12.00
N PHE A 238 -10.38 -1.94 12.76
CA PHE A 238 -9.12 -2.57 13.18
C PHE A 238 -9.03 -2.72 14.69
N GLU A 239 -8.13 -3.57 15.14
CA GLU A 239 -7.82 -3.72 16.56
C GLU A 239 -6.80 -2.64 17.00
N PRO A 240 -6.76 -2.27 18.29
CA PRO A 240 -5.77 -1.31 18.77
C PRO A 240 -4.33 -1.64 18.37
N GLU A 241 -3.96 -2.90 18.41
CA GLU A 241 -2.62 -3.39 18.07
C GLU A 241 -2.25 -3.17 16.60
N ASP A 242 -3.25 -2.99 15.72
CA ASP A 242 -3.04 -2.69 14.30
C ASP A 242 -2.78 -1.19 14.07
N VAL A 243 -3.05 -0.33 15.06
CA VAL A 243 -3.04 1.14 14.91
C VAL A 243 -1.80 1.76 15.52
N LEU A 244 -1.16 2.61 14.74
CA LEU A 244 -0.07 3.49 15.16
C LEU A 244 -0.57 4.94 15.14
N THR A 245 -0.50 5.63 16.28
CA THR A 245 -0.78 7.06 16.35
C THR A 245 0.50 7.86 16.16
N VAL A 246 0.43 8.92 15.37
CA VAL A 246 1.55 9.81 15.06
C VAL A 246 1.27 11.19 15.63
N ASN A 247 2.12 11.64 16.54
CA ASN A 247 2.02 12.95 17.17
C ASN A 247 3.22 13.81 16.84
N GLN A 248 2.99 15.07 16.59
CA GLN A 248 4.04 16.08 16.52
C GLN A 248 3.99 16.94 17.80
N ASN A 249 5.06 16.96 18.54
CA ASN A 249 5.23 17.80 19.72
C ASN A 249 6.46 18.69 19.56
N GLU A 250 6.74 19.47 20.61
CA GLU A 250 7.93 20.33 20.60
C GLU A 250 9.25 19.55 20.45
N ASP A 251 9.34 18.26 20.84
CA ASP A 251 10.55 17.42 20.75
C ASP A 251 10.67 16.64 19.42
N GLY A 252 9.68 16.72 18.54
CA GLY A 252 9.65 16.08 17.24
C GLY A 252 8.42 15.18 17.05
N THR A 253 8.50 14.24 16.14
CA THR A 253 7.43 13.29 15.85
C THR A 253 7.57 12.04 16.72
N THR A 254 6.49 11.65 17.39
CA THR A 254 6.41 10.39 18.16
C THR A 254 5.40 9.45 17.52
N ILE A 255 5.74 8.17 17.46
CA ILE A 255 4.88 7.12 16.95
C ILE A 255 4.62 6.12 18.08
N ASN A 256 3.34 5.90 18.40
CA ASN A 256 2.94 5.01 19.48
C ASN A 256 1.96 3.95 18.93
N ARG A 257 2.20 2.69 19.28
CA ARG A 257 1.23 1.62 19.02
C ARG A 257 0.16 1.65 20.11
N LEU A 258 -1.10 1.54 19.70
CA LEU A 258 -2.18 1.41 20.68
C LEU A 258 -2.15 0.01 21.31
N ASN A 259 -2.75 -0.09 22.48
CA ASN A 259 -2.83 -1.32 23.26
C ASN A 259 -4.27 -1.52 23.75
N SER A 260 -4.83 -2.71 23.52
CA SER A 260 -6.19 -3.06 23.95
C SER A 260 -6.37 -2.99 25.47
N GLU A 261 -5.34 -3.33 26.27
CA GLU A 261 -5.43 -3.26 27.72
C GLU A 261 -5.63 -1.82 28.22
N GLU A 262 -4.92 -0.85 27.62
CA GLU A 262 -5.04 0.57 27.98
C GLU A 262 -6.38 1.17 27.56
N LEU A 263 -7.01 0.63 26.53
CA LEU A 263 -8.26 1.11 25.98
C LEU A 263 -9.46 0.28 26.39
N ALA A 264 -9.29 -0.80 27.16
CA ALA A 264 -10.33 -1.78 27.49
C ALA A 264 -11.63 -1.15 27.96
N HIS A 265 -11.54 -0.21 28.91
CA HIS A 265 -12.72 0.49 29.46
C HIS A 265 -13.48 1.32 28.41
N TRP A 266 -12.76 1.92 27.46
CA TRP A 266 -13.37 2.72 26.41
C TRP A 266 -13.98 1.86 25.30
N LEU A 267 -13.37 0.73 25.00
CA LEU A 267 -13.80 -0.19 23.92
C LEU A 267 -15.07 -0.98 24.28
N GLU A 268 -15.53 -0.93 25.54
CA GLU A 268 -16.83 -1.47 25.95
C GLU A 268 -17.99 -0.72 25.29
N ASP A 269 -17.87 0.60 25.12
CA ASP A 269 -18.95 1.48 24.64
C ASP A 269 -18.63 2.21 23.32
N TYR A 270 -17.36 2.29 22.93
CA TYR A 270 -16.90 3.11 21.80
C TYR A 270 -16.02 2.31 20.84
N THR A 271 -16.10 2.65 19.54
CA THR A 271 -15.16 2.17 18.53
C THR A 271 -13.85 2.98 18.59
N LEU A 272 -12.77 2.46 17.97
CA LEU A 272 -11.53 3.23 17.81
C LEU A 272 -11.75 4.54 17.05
N GLY A 273 -12.64 4.55 16.07
CA GLY A 273 -12.99 5.76 15.33
C GLY A 273 -13.73 6.79 16.19
N ASP A 274 -14.54 6.36 17.17
CA ASP A 274 -15.17 7.29 18.12
C ASP A 274 -14.14 7.89 19.07
N LEU A 275 -13.20 7.09 19.56
CA LEU A 275 -12.09 7.56 20.38
C LEU A 275 -11.18 8.53 19.63
N TRP A 276 -10.96 8.28 18.33
CA TRP A 276 -10.24 9.20 17.45
C TRP A 276 -10.94 10.55 17.31
N LYS A 277 -12.24 10.56 16.98
CA LYS A 277 -13.06 11.79 16.87
C LYS A 277 -13.10 12.60 18.15
N GLN A 278 -13.09 11.94 19.31
CA GLN A 278 -13.10 12.59 20.63
C GLN A 278 -11.68 13.00 21.09
N ASN A 279 -10.65 12.74 20.29
CA ASN A 279 -9.25 13.03 20.62
C ASN A 279 -8.78 12.37 21.93
N ILE A 280 -9.32 11.19 22.25
CA ILE A 280 -8.95 10.39 23.42
C ILE A 280 -7.65 9.63 23.14
N MET A 281 -7.47 9.15 21.89
CA MET A 281 -6.23 8.54 21.47
C MET A 281 -5.18 9.62 21.25
N LYS A 282 -3.97 9.42 21.79
CA LYS A 282 -2.83 10.31 21.51
C LYS A 282 -2.53 10.23 20.01
N GLY A 283 -2.62 11.35 19.26
CA GLY A 283 -2.43 11.40 17.80
C GLY A 283 -3.41 12.33 17.08
N GLY A 284 -4.37 12.87 17.80
CA GLY A 284 -5.28 13.89 17.27
C GLY A 284 -4.61 15.26 17.11
N GLN A 285 -5.33 16.19 16.47
CA GLN A 285 -4.86 17.58 16.39
C GLN A 285 -4.69 18.17 17.79
N PRO A 286 -3.62 18.93 18.06
CA PRO A 286 -3.48 19.65 19.32
C PRO A 286 -4.67 20.62 19.47
N ARG A 287 -5.28 20.62 20.65
CA ARG A 287 -6.32 21.59 21.04
C ARG A 287 -5.70 22.94 21.29
#